data_91b2eade4958f915beae9abde12a6a1b
#
_entry.id   91b2eade4958f915beae9abde12a6a1b
#
_cell.length_a   1.000
_cell.length_b   1.000
_cell.length_c   1.000
_cell.angle_alpha   90.00
_cell.angle_beta   90.00
_cell.angle_gamma   90.00
#
_symmetry.space_group_name_H-M   'P 1'
#
loop_
_entity.id
_entity.type
_entity.pdbx_description
1 polymer ?
#
loop_
_entity_poly.entity_id
_entity_poly.type
_entity_poly.pdbx_seq_one_letter_code
_entity_poly.pdbx_strand_id
1 'polypeptide(L)'
;MILKELLERSEYTLVQGSEDVEISTLVYDSRKIEKGSVFVCISGAAFDGHKFVAQAAELGAAAVVVEKDVEVPENLTVIKFDNTRLALAEMSAAYFGYPAEELTTIGITGTKGKTTTTYMIRAVLEHAGQKTGLIGTI
;
A
#
# COMPACT_ATOMS: atom_id res chain seq x y z
N MET A 1 -9.68 -11.21 -5.98
CA MET A 1 -9.76 -10.51 -4.67
C MET A 1 -10.77 -9.38 -4.81
N ILE A 2 -11.58 -9.14 -3.77
CA ILE A 2 -12.53 -8.02 -3.75
C ILE A 2 -11.90 -6.87 -2.95
N LEU A 3 -12.25 -5.63 -3.31
CA LEU A 3 -11.74 -4.42 -2.65
C LEU A 3 -11.98 -4.44 -1.12
N LYS A 4 -13.15 -4.93 -0.70
CA LYS A 4 -13.52 -5.08 0.71
C LYS A 4 -12.52 -5.90 1.53
N GLU A 5 -11.90 -6.91 0.94
CA GLU A 5 -10.87 -7.73 1.61
C GLU A 5 -9.61 -6.92 1.93
N LEU A 6 -9.26 -5.94 1.09
CA LEU A 6 -8.15 -5.03 1.37
C LEU A 6 -8.44 -4.01 2.47
N LEU A 7 -9.71 -3.72 2.70
CA LEU A 7 -10.17 -2.66 3.61
C LEU A 7 -10.58 -3.20 4.99
N GLU A 8 -10.58 -4.52 5.19
CA GLU A 8 -11.15 -5.20 6.35
C GLU A 8 -10.64 -4.67 7.71
N ARG A 9 -9.37 -4.27 7.77
CA ARG A 9 -8.73 -3.81 9.02
C ARG A 9 -8.43 -2.30 9.02
N SER A 10 -9.01 -1.54 8.09
CA SER A 10 -8.72 -0.13 7.91
C SER A 10 -9.92 0.74 8.26
N GLU A 11 -9.66 1.95 8.74
CA GLU A 11 -10.67 2.99 8.91
C GLU A 11 -10.73 3.87 7.67
N TYR A 12 -11.88 3.91 7.00
CA TYR A 12 -12.07 4.63 5.74
C TYR A 12 -13.49 5.12 5.58
N THR A 13 -13.72 5.96 4.57
CA THR A 13 -15.04 6.39 4.11
C THR A 13 -15.24 5.99 2.66
N LEU A 14 -16.30 5.23 2.37
CA LEU A 14 -16.75 5.01 0.99
C LEU A 14 -17.45 6.30 0.51
N VAL A 15 -16.80 7.02 -0.41
CA VAL A 15 -17.34 8.27 -0.97
C VAL A 15 -18.29 7.98 -2.13
N GLN A 16 -17.92 7.01 -2.98
CA GLN A 16 -18.67 6.65 -4.18
C GLN A 16 -18.39 5.19 -4.57
N GLY A 17 -19.36 4.56 -5.25
CA GLY A 17 -19.22 3.22 -5.80
C GLY A 17 -19.52 2.11 -4.80
N SER A 18 -18.81 0.99 -4.90
CA SER A 18 -19.00 -0.22 -4.08
C SER A 18 -17.68 -0.83 -3.64
N GLU A 19 -17.67 -1.42 -2.45
CA GLU A 19 -16.55 -2.21 -1.92
C GLU A 19 -16.50 -3.64 -2.50
N ASP A 20 -17.59 -4.09 -3.09
CA ASP A 20 -17.73 -5.45 -3.65
C ASP A 20 -17.20 -5.57 -5.08
N VAL A 21 -16.33 -4.63 -5.50
CA VAL A 21 -15.69 -4.67 -6.81
C VAL A 21 -14.49 -5.61 -6.82
N GLU A 22 -14.36 -6.37 -7.91
CA GLU A 22 -13.16 -7.19 -8.14
C GLU A 22 -11.97 -6.30 -8.50
N ILE A 23 -10.83 -6.61 -7.91
CA ILE A 23 -9.58 -5.89 -8.15
C ILE A 23 -8.49 -6.83 -8.68
N SER A 24 -7.65 -6.31 -9.59
CA SER A 24 -6.52 -7.03 -10.17
C SER A 24 -5.24 -6.81 -9.37
N THR A 25 -4.94 -5.57 -9.02
CA THR A 25 -3.68 -5.19 -8.36
C THR A 25 -3.82 -3.90 -7.57
N LEU A 26 -2.89 -3.69 -6.63
CA LEU A 26 -2.76 -2.48 -5.84
C LEU A 26 -1.55 -1.67 -6.34
N VAL A 27 -1.76 -0.42 -6.77
CA VAL A 27 -0.72 0.43 -7.34
C VAL A 27 -0.74 1.83 -6.75
N TYR A 28 0.43 2.46 -6.64
CA TYR A 28 0.62 3.85 -6.24
C TYR A 28 1.43 4.67 -7.26
N ASP A 29 1.97 4.02 -8.28
CA ASP A 29 2.64 4.65 -9.42
C ASP A 29 1.63 4.79 -10.57
N SER A 30 1.33 6.03 -10.97
CA SER A 30 0.35 6.31 -12.03
C SER A 30 0.67 5.66 -13.39
N ARG A 31 1.95 5.35 -13.63
CA ARG A 31 2.41 4.64 -14.84
C ARG A 31 2.06 3.16 -14.86
N LYS A 32 1.68 2.60 -13.70
CA LYS A 32 1.33 1.19 -13.52
C LYS A 32 -0.18 0.96 -13.39
N ILE A 33 -0.98 2.00 -13.59
CA ILE A 33 -2.43 1.87 -13.57
C ILE A 33 -2.86 1.02 -14.76
N GLU A 34 -3.66 0.02 -14.47
CA GLU A 34 -4.25 -0.90 -15.44
C GLU A 34 -5.71 -1.20 -15.09
N LYS A 35 -6.41 -1.86 -16.01
CA LYS A 35 -7.81 -2.24 -15.81
C LYS A 35 -7.97 -3.10 -14.55
N GLY A 36 -8.89 -2.70 -13.69
CA GLY A 36 -9.18 -3.39 -12.43
C GLY A 36 -8.21 -3.07 -11.29
N SER A 37 -7.21 -2.19 -11.48
CA SER A 37 -6.30 -1.79 -10.40
C SER A 37 -6.99 -0.93 -9.34
N VAL A 38 -6.46 -0.96 -8.11
CA VAL A 38 -6.73 0.04 -7.08
C VAL A 38 -5.56 1.02 -7.06
N PHE A 39 -5.82 2.29 -7.38
CA PHE A 39 -4.79 3.31 -7.41
C PHE A 39 -4.80 4.14 -6.12
N VAL A 40 -3.70 4.10 -5.37
CA VAL A 40 -3.52 4.87 -4.13
C VAL A 40 -2.85 6.21 -4.44
N CYS A 41 -3.57 7.30 -4.22
CA CYS A 41 -3.11 8.66 -4.47
C CYS A 41 -2.22 9.15 -3.33
N ILE A 42 -0.91 9.05 -3.49
CA ILE A 42 0.05 9.54 -2.50
C ILE A 42 0.37 11.01 -2.72
N SER A 43 0.18 11.83 -1.68
CA SER A 43 0.63 13.22 -1.65
C SER A 43 2.09 13.29 -1.21
N GLY A 44 2.96 13.80 -2.06
CA GLY A 44 4.38 14.04 -1.79
C GLY A 44 4.74 15.53 -1.91
N ALA A 45 5.95 15.91 -1.48
CA ALA A 45 6.40 17.30 -1.51
C ALA A 45 6.50 17.88 -2.94
N ALA A 46 6.88 17.04 -3.92
CA ALA A 46 7.04 17.46 -5.31
C ALA A 46 5.97 16.89 -6.25
N PHE A 47 5.16 15.94 -5.78
CA PHE A 47 4.27 15.16 -6.62
C PHE A 47 2.98 14.82 -5.86
N ASP A 48 1.83 15.02 -6.49
CA ASP A 48 0.53 14.72 -5.93
C ASP A 48 -0.21 13.69 -6.81
N GLY A 49 -0.39 12.49 -6.29
CA GLY A 49 -1.07 11.38 -6.96
C GLY A 49 -2.53 11.67 -7.33
N HIS A 50 -3.19 12.58 -6.59
CA HIS A 50 -4.59 12.95 -6.86
C HIS A 50 -4.80 13.58 -8.24
N LYS A 51 -3.77 14.15 -8.86
CA LYS A 51 -3.82 14.68 -10.23
C LYS A 51 -4.05 13.60 -11.30
N PHE A 52 -3.84 12.33 -10.97
CA PHE A 52 -3.95 11.20 -11.89
C PHE A 52 -5.27 10.42 -11.74
N VAL A 53 -6.20 10.90 -10.91
CA VAL A 53 -7.48 10.23 -10.69
C VAL A 53 -8.30 10.13 -11.98
N ALA A 54 -8.36 11.20 -12.79
CA ALA A 54 -9.02 11.17 -14.09
C ALA A 54 -8.38 10.13 -15.03
N GLN A 55 -7.05 10.09 -15.08
CA GLN A 55 -6.31 9.08 -15.85
C GLN A 55 -6.59 7.66 -15.36
N ALA A 56 -6.68 7.47 -14.03
CA ALA A 56 -7.01 6.16 -13.47
C ALA A 56 -8.40 5.68 -13.91
N ALA A 57 -9.38 6.58 -13.96
CA ALA A 57 -10.70 6.27 -14.48
C ALA A 57 -10.66 5.89 -15.97
N GLU A 58 -9.93 6.63 -16.80
CA GLU A 58 -9.78 6.37 -18.25
C GLU A 58 -9.09 5.02 -18.52
N LEU A 59 -8.11 4.65 -17.71
CA LEU A 59 -7.39 3.37 -17.80
C LEU A 59 -8.18 2.19 -17.21
N GLY A 60 -9.38 2.45 -16.66
CA GLY A 60 -10.27 1.43 -16.14
C GLY A 60 -9.86 0.88 -14.77
N ALA A 61 -9.24 1.70 -13.91
CA ALA A 61 -9.05 1.36 -12.51
C ALA A 61 -10.42 1.01 -11.87
N ALA A 62 -10.43 0.03 -10.97
CA ALA A 62 -11.64 -0.37 -10.23
C ALA A 62 -11.93 0.62 -9.10
N ALA A 63 -10.91 1.13 -8.46
CA ALA A 63 -11.04 2.08 -7.37
C ALA A 63 -9.84 3.03 -7.27
N VAL A 64 -10.08 4.19 -6.63
CA VAL A 64 -9.03 5.11 -6.19
C VAL A 64 -9.13 5.33 -4.69
N VAL A 65 -7.96 5.47 -4.06
CA VAL A 65 -7.82 5.79 -2.63
C VAL A 65 -7.25 7.19 -2.50
N VAL A 66 -7.97 8.07 -1.80
CA VAL A 66 -7.68 9.51 -1.75
C VAL A 66 -7.64 10.04 -0.31
N GLU A 67 -6.96 11.18 -0.08
CA GLU A 67 -6.98 11.93 1.19
C GLU A 67 -7.93 13.12 1.15
N LYS A 68 -8.28 13.57 -0.03
CA LYS A 68 -9.09 14.78 -0.26
C LYS A 68 -10.17 14.51 -1.30
N ASP A 69 -11.15 15.41 -1.34
CA ASP A 69 -12.24 15.30 -2.30
C ASP A 69 -11.72 15.46 -3.72
N VAL A 70 -12.19 14.60 -4.60
CA VAL A 70 -11.82 14.56 -6.02
C VAL A 70 -13.08 14.45 -6.88
N GLU A 71 -13.05 15.06 -8.04
CA GLU A 71 -14.10 14.90 -9.04
C GLU A 71 -13.77 13.69 -9.91
N VAL A 72 -14.67 12.72 -9.94
CA VAL A 72 -14.49 11.46 -10.68
C VAL A 72 -15.79 11.07 -11.41
N PRO A 73 -15.68 10.27 -12.49
CA PRO A 73 -16.84 9.65 -13.12
C PRO A 73 -17.60 8.75 -12.15
N GLU A 74 -18.93 8.66 -12.31
CA GLU A 74 -19.82 7.89 -11.42
C GLU A 74 -19.51 6.39 -11.35
N ASN A 75 -18.83 5.85 -12.34
CA ASN A 75 -18.48 4.42 -12.43
C ASN A 75 -17.18 4.03 -11.70
N LEU A 76 -16.47 4.99 -11.08
CA LEU A 76 -15.24 4.73 -10.34
C LEU A 76 -15.54 4.65 -8.83
N THR A 77 -15.06 3.61 -8.17
CA THR A 77 -15.15 3.54 -6.69
C THR A 77 -14.12 4.46 -6.06
N VAL A 78 -14.54 5.26 -5.09
CA VAL A 78 -13.70 6.21 -4.36
C VAL A 78 -13.73 5.91 -2.88
N ILE A 79 -12.56 5.61 -2.34
CA ILE A 79 -12.33 5.36 -0.91
C ILE A 79 -11.48 6.49 -0.34
N LYS A 80 -11.97 7.14 0.70
CA LYS A 80 -11.27 8.23 1.38
C LYS A 80 -10.66 7.77 2.70
N PHE A 81 -9.39 8.08 2.87
CA PHE A 81 -8.61 7.90 4.10
C PHE A 81 -8.07 9.23 4.58
N ASP A 82 -7.81 9.35 5.88
CA ASP A 82 -7.11 10.50 6.45
C ASP A 82 -5.62 10.52 6.04
N ASN A 83 -5.05 9.36 5.75
CA ASN A 83 -3.64 9.21 5.35
C ASN A 83 -3.49 8.07 4.34
N THR A 84 -3.28 8.40 3.07
CA THR A 84 -3.13 7.40 2.00
C THR A 84 -1.81 6.63 2.06
N ARG A 85 -0.78 7.12 2.76
CA ARG A 85 0.45 6.34 3.00
C ARG A 85 0.19 5.20 3.99
N LEU A 86 -0.58 5.47 5.05
CA LEU A 86 -1.03 4.45 5.99
C LEU A 86 -1.97 3.47 5.28
N ALA A 87 -2.94 3.98 4.53
CA ALA A 87 -3.83 3.16 3.70
C ALA A 87 -3.05 2.20 2.78
N LEU A 88 -2.02 2.69 2.08
CA LEU A 88 -1.17 1.86 1.22
C LEU A 88 -0.48 0.75 2.02
N ALA A 89 0.01 1.04 3.23
CA ALA A 89 0.67 0.05 4.07
C ALA A 89 -0.31 -1.04 4.54
N GLU A 90 -1.49 -0.65 5.03
CA GLU A 90 -2.53 -1.56 5.50
C GLU A 90 -3.09 -2.42 4.35
N MET A 91 -3.46 -1.80 3.23
CA MET A 91 -3.94 -2.49 2.05
C MET A 91 -2.88 -3.42 1.45
N SER A 92 -1.59 -3.03 1.47
CA SER A 92 -0.50 -3.90 1.03
C SER A 92 -0.35 -5.11 1.96
N ALA A 93 -0.46 -4.91 3.28
CA ALA A 93 -0.43 -6.02 4.23
C ALA A 93 -1.56 -7.01 3.95
N ALA A 94 -2.79 -6.53 3.73
CA ALA A 94 -3.93 -7.35 3.37
C ALA A 94 -3.73 -8.06 2.02
N TYR A 95 -3.25 -7.34 1.00
CA TYR A 95 -3.00 -7.87 -0.35
C TYR A 95 -2.02 -9.05 -0.35
N PHE A 96 -1.00 -9.02 0.51
CA PHE A 96 -0.01 -10.09 0.67
C PHE A 96 -0.34 -11.07 1.81
N GLY A 97 -1.52 -11.01 2.41
CA GLY A 97 -1.98 -11.95 3.45
C GLY A 97 -1.28 -11.75 4.79
N TYR A 98 -0.98 -10.50 5.16
CA TYR A 98 -0.39 -10.13 6.46
C TYR A 98 0.91 -10.87 6.81
N PRO A 99 1.93 -10.85 5.95
CA PRO A 99 3.13 -11.68 6.13
C PRO A 99 3.87 -11.39 7.44
N ALA A 100 3.74 -10.19 7.99
CA ALA A 100 4.36 -9.84 9.27
C ALA A 100 3.78 -10.60 10.47
N GLU A 101 2.58 -11.14 10.38
CA GLU A 101 1.96 -11.96 11.43
C GLU A 101 2.57 -13.37 11.50
N GLU A 102 3.14 -13.84 10.40
CA GLU A 102 3.80 -15.15 10.30
C GLU A 102 5.33 -15.08 10.53
N LEU A 103 5.89 -13.88 10.54
CA LEU A 103 7.33 -13.66 10.65
C LEU A 103 7.70 -13.10 12.02
N THR A 104 8.86 -13.52 12.54
CA THR A 104 9.50 -12.82 13.66
C THR A 104 10.21 -11.57 13.12
N THR A 105 9.69 -10.38 13.43
CA THR A 105 10.24 -9.11 12.97
C THR A 105 11.13 -8.48 14.04
N ILE A 106 12.31 -8.02 13.62
CA ILE A 106 13.27 -7.32 14.50
C ILE A 106 13.51 -5.93 13.91
N GLY A 107 13.06 -4.89 14.62
CA GLY A 107 13.26 -3.49 14.25
C GLY A 107 14.49 -2.89 14.92
N ILE A 108 15.37 -2.24 14.13
CA ILE A 108 16.58 -1.57 14.62
C ILE A 108 16.49 -0.09 14.28
N THR A 109 16.53 0.75 15.31
CA THR A 109 16.55 2.21 15.19
C THR A 109 17.80 2.80 15.81
N GLY A 110 18.16 4.00 15.42
CA GLY A 110 19.31 4.73 15.93
C GLY A 110 19.90 5.69 14.90
N THR A 111 20.77 6.58 15.34
CA THR A 111 21.42 7.57 14.48
C THR A 111 22.58 6.99 13.66
N LYS A 112 23.29 6.00 14.20
CA LYS A 112 24.43 5.32 13.56
C LYS A 112 24.39 3.83 13.85
N GLY A 113 25.08 3.02 13.03
CA GLY A 113 25.29 1.59 13.26
C GLY A 113 24.10 0.68 12.95
N LYS A 114 22.95 1.21 12.50
CA LYS A 114 21.76 0.40 12.19
C LYS A 114 22.08 -0.73 11.19
N THR A 115 22.66 -0.39 10.06
CA THR A 115 23.01 -1.37 9.01
C THR A 115 23.99 -2.43 9.55
N THR A 116 25.06 -2.01 10.23
CA THR A 116 26.03 -2.95 10.82
C THR A 116 25.36 -3.91 11.80
N THR A 117 24.55 -3.40 12.73
CA THR A 117 23.83 -4.21 13.71
C THR A 117 22.87 -5.19 13.03
N THR A 118 22.18 -4.77 11.98
CA THR A 118 21.28 -5.64 11.22
C THR A 118 22.02 -6.82 10.59
N TYR A 119 23.19 -6.57 9.98
CA TYR A 119 24.01 -7.64 9.40
C TYR A 119 24.60 -8.58 10.46
N MET A 120 24.95 -8.06 11.63
CA MET A 120 25.42 -8.90 12.74
C MET A 120 24.32 -9.84 13.26
N ILE A 121 23.10 -9.32 13.47
CA ILE A 121 21.95 -10.12 13.88
C ILE A 121 21.63 -11.18 12.81
N ARG A 122 21.63 -10.78 11.54
CA ARG A 122 21.44 -11.70 10.43
C ARG A 122 22.44 -12.85 10.46
N ALA A 123 23.73 -12.56 10.61
CA ALA A 123 24.78 -13.56 10.64
C ALA A 123 24.59 -14.57 11.79
N VAL A 124 24.20 -14.10 12.98
CA VAL A 124 23.91 -14.96 14.15
C VAL A 124 22.72 -15.88 13.87
N LEU A 125 21.62 -15.33 13.34
CA LEU A 125 20.41 -16.10 13.05
C LEU A 125 20.64 -17.13 11.94
N GLU A 126 21.34 -16.77 10.86
CA GLU A 126 21.67 -17.69 9.77
C GLU A 126 22.60 -18.81 10.25
N HIS A 127 23.58 -18.50 11.14
CA HIS A 127 24.42 -19.52 11.75
C HIS A 127 23.61 -20.49 12.63
N ALA A 128 22.55 -19.99 13.26
CA ALA A 128 21.61 -20.81 14.03
C ALA A 128 20.58 -21.56 13.15
N GLY A 129 20.73 -21.54 11.81
CA GLY A 129 19.87 -22.27 10.89
C GLY A 129 18.54 -21.56 10.55
N GLN A 130 18.37 -20.30 10.95
CA GLN A 130 17.17 -19.52 10.65
C GLN A 130 17.30 -18.85 9.28
N LYS A 131 16.24 -18.91 8.45
CA LYS A 131 16.18 -18.12 7.23
C LYS A 131 15.84 -16.67 7.57
N THR A 132 16.60 -15.73 7.06
CA THR A 132 16.41 -14.31 7.34
C THR A 132 16.19 -13.50 6.07
N GLY A 133 15.36 -12.44 6.19
CA GLY A 133 15.25 -11.34 5.23
C GLY A 133 15.74 -10.04 5.88
N LEU A 134 16.30 -9.13 5.09
CA LEU A 134 16.78 -7.83 5.58
C LEU A 134 16.23 -6.73 4.68
N ILE A 135 15.59 -5.73 5.30
CA ILE A 135 15.10 -4.52 4.64
C ILE A 135 15.80 -3.32 5.28
N GLY A 136 16.48 -2.53 4.49
CA GLY A 136 17.19 -1.35 4.96
C GLY A 136 17.76 -0.51 3.83
N THR A 137 18.31 0.66 4.17
CA THR A 137 19.05 1.49 3.22
C THR A 137 20.49 0.97 3.14
N ILE A 138 20.98 0.77 1.93
CA ILE A 138 22.37 0.36 1.63
C ILE A 138 23.19 1.63 1.38
#